data_51bd122a3bc50d7019691d4783e96a60
#
_entry.id   51bd122a3bc50d7019691d4783e96a60
#
_cell.length_a   1.000
_cell.length_b   1.000
_cell.length_c   1.000
_cell.angle_alpha   90.00
_cell.angle_beta   90.00
_cell.angle_gamma   90.00
#
_symmetry.space_group_name_H-M   'P 1'
#
loop_
_entity.id
_entity.type
_entity.pdbx_description
1 polymer ?
#
loop_
_entity_poly.entity_id
_entity_poly.type
_entity_poly.pdbx_seq_one_letter_code
_entity_poly.pdbx_strand_id
1 'polypeptide(L)'
;MIHDQSLVDQLSALAFERFEGEVFRATGLSADPLAFSFNGGRWAPPEGNSVDVPILYTSMERDGALAEVVSYLMLLTPLPSKPLKVSRLGVSTEKTLRFARADLEGLGIDLARYGERDYASTQSIGAALSFLGLDGLIAPSARWHCENLMIYQTNHLNGRLEVITEEEVDWQAWAHANGFSVSGPTTAPPLAPRMSDSLGSPQSRTSAAVA
;
A
#
# COMPACT_ATOMS: atom_id res chain seq x y z
N MET A 1 -22.37 -19.73 1.51
CA MET A 1 -21.08 -19.76 2.19
C MET A 1 -20.49 -18.38 2.00
N ILE A 2 -20.09 -17.71 3.06
CA ILE A 2 -19.66 -16.30 3.00
C ILE A 2 -18.20 -16.18 2.52
N HIS A 3 -17.37 -17.19 2.78
CA HIS A 3 -15.98 -17.28 2.37
C HIS A 3 -15.74 -18.49 1.46
N ASP A 4 -14.78 -18.35 0.54
CA ASP A 4 -14.28 -19.47 -0.25
C ASP A 4 -13.51 -20.44 0.68
N GLN A 5 -13.97 -21.69 0.78
CA GLN A 5 -13.37 -22.68 1.67
C GLN A 5 -11.93 -22.99 1.28
N SER A 6 -11.62 -23.05 -0.01
CA SER A 6 -10.26 -23.32 -0.49
C SER A 6 -9.29 -22.19 -0.05
N LEU A 7 -9.74 -20.95 -0.12
CA LEU A 7 -8.95 -19.80 0.36
C LEU A 7 -8.76 -19.87 1.89
N VAL A 8 -9.80 -20.18 2.66
CA VAL A 8 -9.72 -20.32 4.12
C VAL A 8 -8.74 -21.43 4.50
N ASP A 9 -8.82 -22.59 3.86
CA ASP A 9 -7.92 -23.73 4.11
C ASP A 9 -6.46 -23.36 3.79
N GLN A 10 -6.23 -22.68 2.68
CA GLN A 10 -4.91 -22.21 2.25
C GLN A 10 -4.32 -21.21 3.25
N LEU A 11 -5.10 -20.22 3.69
CA LEU A 11 -4.66 -19.21 4.66
C LEU A 11 -4.43 -19.80 6.05
N SER A 12 -5.26 -20.76 6.47
CA SER A 12 -5.13 -21.41 7.78
C SER A 12 -3.87 -22.27 7.93
N ALA A 13 -3.29 -22.70 6.80
CA ALA A 13 -2.05 -23.49 6.77
C ALA A 13 -0.78 -22.62 6.89
N LEU A 14 -0.89 -21.30 6.82
CA LEU A 14 0.23 -20.40 6.93
C LEU A 14 0.63 -20.16 8.40
N ALA A 15 1.90 -19.85 8.62
CA ALA A 15 2.40 -19.52 9.96
C ALA A 15 2.02 -18.10 10.36
N PHE A 16 1.60 -17.92 11.60
CA PHE A 16 1.32 -16.62 12.19
C PHE A 16 2.46 -16.19 13.11
N GLU A 17 2.68 -14.89 13.21
CA GLU A 17 3.66 -14.29 14.09
C GLU A 17 2.99 -13.29 15.04
N ARG A 18 3.65 -13.00 16.15
CA ARG A 18 3.33 -11.85 16.98
C ARG A 18 4.07 -10.63 16.41
N PHE A 19 3.40 -9.50 16.32
CA PHE A 19 4.04 -8.23 15.99
C PHE A 19 4.00 -7.30 17.22
N GLU A 20 5.11 -6.62 17.47
CA GLU A 20 5.19 -5.51 18.42
C GLU A 20 6.15 -4.47 17.87
N GLY A 21 5.70 -3.22 17.77
CA GLY A 21 6.52 -2.16 17.21
C GLY A 21 5.78 -0.84 17.06
N GLU A 22 6.41 0.05 16.30
CA GLU A 22 5.86 1.35 15.96
C GLU A 22 5.43 1.36 14.49
N VAL A 23 4.32 2.02 14.23
CA VAL A 23 3.76 2.21 12.89
C VAL A 23 3.27 3.65 12.74
N PHE A 24 2.96 4.05 11.52
CA PHE A 24 2.54 5.41 11.19
C PHE A 24 1.18 5.41 10.52
N ARG A 25 0.40 6.44 10.80
CA ARG A 25 -0.87 6.70 10.16
C ARG A 25 -1.02 8.16 9.80
N ALA A 26 -1.39 8.44 8.55
CA ALA A 26 -1.73 9.79 8.10
C ALA A 26 -3.26 9.97 8.07
N THR A 27 -3.75 11.07 8.62
CA THR A 27 -5.18 11.40 8.71
C THR A 27 -5.42 12.89 8.52
N GLY A 28 -6.69 13.30 8.39
CA GLY A 28 -7.06 14.71 8.54
C GLY A 28 -6.81 15.18 9.99
N LEU A 29 -6.58 16.48 10.19
CA LEU A 29 -6.17 17.05 11.49
C LEU A 29 -7.12 16.70 12.66
N SER A 30 -8.42 16.67 12.40
CA SER A 30 -9.44 16.42 13.44
C SER A 30 -9.81 14.95 13.58
N ALA A 31 -9.26 14.06 12.76
CA ALA A 31 -9.58 12.65 12.83
C ALA A 31 -8.86 11.97 13.99
N ASP A 32 -9.53 11.02 14.63
CA ASP A 32 -8.91 10.14 15.61
C ASP A 32 -7.99 9.13 14.89
N PRO A 33 -6.67 9.13 15.17
CA PRO A 33 -5.73 8.20 14.52
C PRO A 33 -5.93 6.75 14.94
N LEU A 34 -6.69 6.46 15.99
CA LEU A 34 -6.99 5.10 16.44
C LEU A 34 -8.36 4.60 15.95
N ALA A 35 -9.14 5.43 15.27
CA ALA A 35 -10.45 5.05 14.77
C ALA A 35 -10.34 4.02 13.64
N PHE A 36 -11.02 2.90 13.80
CA PHE A 36 -11.17 1.88 12.76
C PHE A 36 -12.13 2.35 11.67
N SER A 37 -11.86 1.95 10.44
CA SER A 37 -12.68 2.31 9.28
C SER A 37 -13.60 1.16 8.87
N PHE A 38 -14.84 1.49 8.57
CA PHE A 38 -15.81 0.59 7.94
C PHE A 38 -15.97 0.86 6.43
N ASN A 39 -15.31 1.90 5.91
CA ASN A 39 -15.46 2.30 4.51
C ASN A 39 -14.80 1.33 3.52
N GLY A 40 -14.18 0.26 4.03
CA GLY A 40 -13.42 -0.66 3.23
C GLY A 40 -12.05 -0.12 2.79
N GLY A 41 -11.43 -0.86 1.90
CA GLY A 41 -10.12 -0.56 1.34
C GLY A 41 -9.54 -1.80 0.68
N ARG A 42 -8.24 -1.85 0.48
CA ARG A 42 -7.59 -3.00 -0.19
C ARG A 42 -7.84 -4.32 0.55
N TRP A 43 -7.80 -4.33 1.88
CA TRP A 43 -7.85 -5.54 2.71
C TRP A 43 -9.14 -5.69 3.53
N ALA A 44 -10.15 -4.88 3.23
CA ALA A 44 -11.47 -4.99 3.86
C ALA A 44 -12.55 -4.58 2.87
N PRO A 45 -13.64 -5.33 2.74
CA PRO A 45 -14.80 -4.89 1.97
C PRO A 45 -15.44 -3.66 2.66
N PRO A 46 -16.14 -2.81 1.89
CA PRO A 46 -16.90 -1.71 2.49
C PRO A 46 -18.11 -2.24 3.27
N GLU A 47 -18.58 -1.44 4.24
CA GLU A 47 -19.80 -1.70 5.02
C GLU A 47 -21.00 -2.01 4.11
N GLY A 48 -21.86 -2.91 4.57
CA GLY A 48 -23.04 -3.36 3.81
C GLY A 48 -22.78 -4.52 2.87
N ASN A 49 -21.57 -5.02 2.77
CA ASN A 49 -21.28 -6.32 2.20
C ASN A 49 -21.64 -7.45 3.18
N SER A 50 -21.52 -8.70 2.73
CA SER A 50 -21.92 -9.88 3.52
C SER A 50 -21.18 -10.02 4.86
N VAL A 51 -20.05 -9.34 5.03
CA VAL A 51 -19.23 -9.34 6.25
C VAL A 51 -18.66 -7.96 6.47
N ASP A 52 -18.88 -7.41 7.67
CA ASP A 52 -18.25 -6.17 8.10
C ASP A 52 -16.86 -6.48 8.67
N VAL A 53 -15.84 -5.82 8.13
CA VAL A 53 -14.44 -5.96 8.55
C VAL A 53 -13.91 -4.59 8.94
N PRO A 54 -14.17 -4.14 10.18
CA PRO A 54 -13.60 -2.88 10.65
C PRO A 54 -12.08 -3.01 10.78
N ILE A 55 -11.37 -2.09 10.14
CA ILE A 55 -9.94 -2.20 9.94
C ILE A 55 -9.22 -0.87 10.18
N LEU A 56 -8.03 -0.94 10.77
CA LEU A 56 -7.12 0.19 10.91
C LEU A 56 -5.95 -0.01 9.95
N TYR A 57 -5.80 0.90 8.98
CA TYR A 57 -4.65 0.90 8.07
C TYR A 57 -3.52 1.74 8.64
N THR A 58 -2.33 1.16 8.73
CA THR A 58 -1.11 1.83 9.13
C THR A 58 0.04 1.46 8.19
N SER A 59 1.17 2.15 8.29
CA SER A 59 2.38 1.85 7.52
C SER A 59 3.57 1.68 8.46
N MET A 60 4.52 0.81 8.09
CA MET A 60 5.78 0.66 8.84
C MET A 60 6.67 1.90 8.72
N GLU A 61 6.41 2.75 7.73
CA GLU A 61 7.17 3.96 7.48
C GLU A 61 6.27 5.20 7.45
N ARG A 62 6.80 6.31 7.96
CA ARG A 62 6.14 7.62 7.95
C ARG A 62 5.71 8.04 6.55
N ASP A 63 6.64 7.95 5.60
CA ASP A 63 6.39 8.36 4.22
C ASP A 63 5.48 7.36 3.48
N GLY A 64 5.47 6.10 3.89
CA GLY A 64 4.49 5.12 3.44
C GLY A 64 3.07 5.50 3.83
N ALA A 65 2.86 5.94 5.08
CA ALA A 65 1.55 6.42 5.53
C ALA A 65 1.08 7.65 4.74
N LEU A 66 1.99 8.59 4.45
CA LEU A 66 1.70 9.75 3.61
C LEU A 66 1.39 9.33 2.17
N ALA A 67 2.18 8.45 1.57
CA ALA A 67 1.98 7.98 0.19
C ALA A 67 0.61 7.35 -0.03
N GLU A 68 0.14 6.54 0.91
CA GLU A 68 -1.19 5.90 0.85
C GLU A 68 -2.30 6.97 0.82
N VAL A 69 -2.28 7.96 1.72
CA VAL A 69 -3.30 9.00 1.79
C VAL A 69 -3.18 9.98 0.63
N VAL A 70 -1.98 10.46 0.32
CA VAL A 70 -1.72 11.41 -0.76
C VAL A 70 -2.15 10.83 -2.10
N SER A 71 -1.88 9.55 -2.37
CA SER A 71 -2.34 8.90 -3.60
C SER A 71 -3.86 8.95 -3.80
N TYR A 72 -4.62 9.07 -2.72
CA TYR A 72 -6.08 9.25 -2.76
C TYR A 72 -6.45 10.73 -2.90
N LEU A 73 -5.82 11.63 -2.13
CA LEU A 73 -6.11 13.08 -2.18
C LEU A 73 -5.87 13.66 -3.57
N MET A 74 -4.86 13.15 -4.29
CA MET A 74 -4.54 13.55 -5.66
C MET A 74 -5.64 13.24 -6.68
N LEU A 75 -6.63 12.44 -6.35
CA LEU A 75 -7.80 12.16 -7.19
C LEU A 75 -8.93 13.17 -6.99
N LEU A 76 -8.87 13.97 -5.95
CA LEU A 76 -9.95 14.90 -5.60
C LEU A 76 -9.85 16.19 -6.41
N THR A 77 -11.01 16.76 -6.75
CA THR A 77 -11.10 18.04 -7.44
C THR A 77 -12.19 18.89 -6.77
N PRO A 78 -11.86 20.04 -6.17
CA PRO A 78 -10.49 20.58 -6.03
C PRO A 78 -9.64 19.78 -5.02
N LEU A 79 -8.32 19.94 -5.11
CA LEU A 79 -7.42 19.34 -4.14
C LEU A 79 -7.66 19.92 -2.73
N PRO A 80 -7.67 19.09 -1.67
CA PRO A 80 -7.76 19.59 -0.31
C PRO A 80 -6.59 20.50 0.05
N SER A 81 -6.85 21.63 0.70
CA SER A 81 -5.82 22.59 1.12
C SER A 81 -5.35 22.40 2.56
N LYS A 82 -6.08 21.63 3.37
CA LYS A 82 -5.73 21.43 4.78
C LYS A 82 -4.54 20.46 4.88
N PRO A 83 -3.60 20.71 5.81
CA PRO A 83 -2.53 19.76 6.08
C PRO A 83 -3.06 18.43 6.61
N LEU A 84 -2.20 17.42 6.60
CA LEU A 84 -2.42 16.13 7.23
C LEU A 84 -1.77 16.08 8.61
N LYS A 85 -2.28 15.20 9.44
CA LYS A 85 -1.65 14.76 10.68
C LYS A 85 -1.04 13.39 10.45
N VAL A 86 0.24 13.23 10.79
CA VAL A 86 0.90 11.93 10.86
C VAL A 86 1.07 11.56 12.31
N SER A 87 0.49 10.44 12.70
CA SER A 87 0.58 9.89 14.05
C SER A 87 1.51 8.69 14.05
N ARG A 88 2.48 8.65 14.97
CA ARG A 88 3.28 7.47 15.30
C ARG A 88 2.56 6.72 16.40
N LEU A 89 2.27 5.45 16.13
CA LEU A 89 1.48 4.59 17.00
C LEU A 89 2.33 3.44 17.55
N GLY A 90 2.17 3.13 18.83
CA GLY A 90 2.67 1.91 19.44
C GLY A 90 1.62 0.80 19.27
N VAL A 91 2.01 -0.32 18.68
CA VAL A 91 1.09 -1.41 18.32
C VAL A 91 1.67 -2.75 18.75
N SER A 92 0.80 -3.64 19.23
CA SER A 92 1.08 -5.08 19.28
C SER A 92 -0.11 -5.88 18.78
N THR A 93 0.15 -6.93 18.02
CA THR A 93 -0.84 -7.90 17.56
C THR A 93 -0.39 -9.31 17.92
N GLU A 94 -1.32 -10.20 18.25
CA GLU A 94 -1.01 -11.55 18.75
C GLU A 94 -0.97 -12.59 17.60
N LYS A 95 -1.77 -12.39 16.57
CA LYS A 95 -1.94 -13.33 15.48
C LYS A 95 -1.90 -12.60 14.13
N THR A 96 -0.69 -12.34 13.65
CA THR A 96 -0.42 -11.58 12.42
C THR A 96 0.07 -12.51 11.33
N LEU A 97 -0.45 -12.35 10.13
CA LEU A 97 0.09 -12.95 8.92
C LEU A 97 0.91 -11.90 8.16
N ARG A 98 2.10 -12.29 7.71
CA ARG A 98 2.94 -11.43 6.85
C ARG A 98 2.99 -12.02 5.44
N PHE A 99 2.67 -11.21 4.45
CA PHE A 99 2.81 -11.55 3.03
C PHE A 99 4.02 -10.86 2.42
N ALA A 100 4.90 -11.64 1.83
CA ALA A 100 5.81 -11.13 0.79
C ALA A 100 5.07 -11.02 -0.56
N ARG A 101 5.70 -10.37 -1.56
CA ARG A 101 5.10 -10.29 -2.91
C ARG A 101 4.85 -11.66 -3.53
N ALA A 102 5.76 -12.62 -3.34
CA ALA A 102 5.61 -13.99 -3.84
C ALA A 102 4.40 -14.73 -3.24
N ASP A 103 4.07 -14.45 -1.97
CA ASP A 103 2.90 -15.04 -1.33
C ASP A 103 1.60 -14.53 -1.95
N LEU A 104 1.57 -13.23 -2.30
CA LEU A 104 0.44 -12.61 -2.98
C LEU A 104 0.22 -13.22 -4.38
N GLU A 105 1.27 -13.45 -5.14
CA GLU A 105 1.18 -14.16 -6.44
C GLU A 105 0.66 -15.58 -6.25
N GLY A 106 1.12 -16.31 -5.23
CA GLY A 106 0.63 -17.64 -4.86
C GLY A 106 -0.86 -17.67 -4.51
N LEU A 107 -1.41 -16.56 -4.03
CA LEU A 107 -2.84 -16.34 -3.75
C LEU A 107 -3.61 -15.79 -4.97
N GLY A 108 -2.99 -15.73 -6.15
CA GLY A 108 -3.63 -15.29 -7.38
C GLY A 108 -3.73 -13.77 -7.56
N ILE A 109 -2.96 -13.00 -6.79
CA ILE A 109 -2.89 -11.54 -6.95
C ILE A 109 -1.93 -11.19 -8.09
N ASP A 110 -2.43 -10.48 -9.09
CA ASP A 110 -1.61 -9.92 -10.17
C ASP A 110 -0.78 -8.73 -9.64
N LEU A 111 0.52 -8.95 -9.45
CA LEU A 111 1.43 -7.92 -8.91
C LEU A 111 1.65 -6.76 -9.90
N ALA A 112 1.47 -6.96 -11.20
CA ALA A 112 1.54 -5.86 -12.16
C ALA A 112 0.39 -4.87 -11.97
N ARG A 113 -0.75 -5.35 -11.49
CA ARG A 113 -1.95 -4.56 -11.20
C ARG A 113 -2.12 -4.22 -9.72
N TYR A 114 -1.21 -4.64 -8.84
CA TYR A 114 -1.32 -4.43 -7.40
C TYR A 114 -1.44 -2.95 -7.00
N GLY A 115 -0.90 -2.04 -7.81
CA GLY A 115 -1.07 -0.59 -7.67
C GLY A 115 -2.46 -0.06 -8.05
N GLU A 116 -3.28 -0.83 -8.76
CA GLU A 116 -4.64 -0.42 -9.16
C GLU A 116 -5.60 -0.41 -7.97
N ARG A 117 -6.80 0.17 -8.20
CA ARG A 117 -7.86 0.26 -7.18
C ARG A 117 -8.94 -0.81 -7.36
N ASP A 118 -8.61 -1.91 -7.99
CA ASP A 118 -9.42 -3.13 -8.00
C ASP A 118 -9.00 -3.98 -6.79
N TYR A 119 -9.89 -4.13 -5.84
CA TYR A 119 -9.60 -4.75 -4.54
C TYR A 119 -10.33 -6.07 -4.30
N ALA A 120 -11.12 -6.56 -5.25
CA ALA A 120 -12.00 -7.71 -5.01
C ALA A 120 -11.26 -8.92 -4.41
N SER A 121 -10.13 -9.31 -5.01
CA SER A 121 -9.35 -10.47 -4.53
C SER A 121 -8.69 -10.21 -3.16
N THR A 122 -8.08 -9.04 -2.96
CA THR A 122 -7.44 -8.70 -1.67
C THR A 122 -8.46 -8.49 -0.56
N GLN A 123 -9.67 -7.98 -0.86
CA GLN A 123 -10.78 -7.89 0.09
C GLN A 123 -11.27 -9.28 0.52
N SER A 124 -11.35 -10.24 -0.40
CA SER A 124 -11.72 -11.62 -0.07
C SER A 124 -10.69 -12.27 0.87
N ILE A 125 -9.39 -12.04 0.61
CA ILE A 125 -8.31 -12.49 1.49
C ILE A 125 -8.43 -11.84 2.87
N GLY A 126 -8.57 -10.52 2.94
CA GLY A 126 -8.66 -9.80 4.22
C GLY A 126 -9.89 -10.21 5.05
N ALA A 127 -11.04 -10.42 4.41
CA ALA A 127 -12.23 -10.92 5.07
C ALA A 127 -12.04 -12.36 5.62
N ALA A 128 -11.37 -13.23 4.86
CA ALA A 128 -11.04 -14.58 5.32
C ALA A 128 -10.05 -14.57 6.50
N LEU A 129 -9.05 -13.67 6.49
CA LEU A 129 -8.12 -13.51 7.61
C LEU A 129 -8.82 -13.03 8.89
N SER A 130 -9.71 -12.05 8.78
CA SER A 130 -10.55 -11.61 9.90
C SER A 130 -11.43 -12.74 10.43
N PHE A 131 -12.04 -13.55 9.55
CA PHE A 131 -12.83 -14.72 9.91
C PHE A 131 -11.99 -15.79 10.65
N LEU A 132 -10.73 -16.01 10.26
CA LEU A 132 -9.79 -16.93 10.91
C LEU A 132 -9.29 -16.41 12.27
N GLY A 133 -9.76 -15.25 12.72
CA GLY A 133 -9.42 -14.68 14.01
C GLY A 133 -8.03 -14.05 14.05
N LEU A 134 -7.48 -13.61 12.92
CA LEU A 134 -6.27 -12.81 12.91
C LEU A 134 -6.59 -11.37 13.36
N ASP A 135 -5.72 -10.80 14.17
CA ASP A 135 -5.78 -9.40 14.59
C ASP A 135 -4.84 -8.49 13.80
N GLY A 136 -3.90 -9.06 13.02
CA GLY A 136 -2.97 -8.33 12.18
C GLY A 136 -2.73 -8.95 10.80
N LEU A 137 -2.49 -8.09 9.82
CA LEU A 137 -1.98 -8.44 8.50
C LEU A 137 -0.86 -7.48 8.11
N ILE A 138 0.31 -8.00 7.78
CA ILE A 138 1.40 -7.22 7.20
C ILE A 138 1.49 -7.57 5.72
N ALA A 139 1.47 -6.56 4.85
CA ALA A 139 1.56 -6.74 3.41
C ALA A 139 2.33 -5.58 2.76
N PRO A 140 2.93 -5.79 1.57
CA PRO A 140 3.62 -4.73 0.84
C PRO A 140 2.70 -3.55 0.57
N SER A 141 3.19 -2.32 0.76
CA SER A 141 2.48 -1.13 0.31
C SER A 141 2.36 -1.12 -1.22
N ALA A 142 1.22 -0.64 -1.71
CA ALA A 142 0.99 -0.43 -3.13
C ALA A 142 1.47 0.96 -3.62
N ARG A 143 1.91 1.81 -2.70
CA ARG A 143 2.23 3.23 -2.96
C ARG A 143 3.64 3.63 -2.58
N TRP A 144 4.31 2.83 -1.74
CA TRP A 144 5.65 3.12 -1.23
C TRP A 144 6.49 1.85 -1.10
N HIS A 145 7.81 1.99 -0.96
CA HIS A 145 8.72 0.84 -0.79
C HIS A 145 8.79 0.39 0.67
N CYS A 146 7.64 0.09 1.26
CA CYS A 146 7.53 -0.37 2.63
C CYS A 146 6.43 -1.43 2.77
N GLU A 147 6.22 -1.90 3.98
CA GLU A 147 5.09 -2.72 4.37
C GLU A 147 4.04 -1.88 5.10
N ASN A 148 2.79 -2.30 5.01
CA ASN A 148 1.68 -1.78 5.79
C ASN A 148 1.23 -2.83 6.80
N LEU A 149 0.88 -2.40 8.01
CA LEU A 149 0.16 -3.22 8.99
C LEU A 149 -1.32 -2.81 8.98
N MET A 150 -2.16 -3.78 8.77
CA MET A 150 -3.61 -3.67 8.94
C MET A 150 -4.02 -4.38 10.22
N ILE A 151 -4.84 -3.72 11.06
CA ILE A 151 -5.32 -4.26 12.33
C ILE A 151 -6.82 -4.49 12.21
N TYR A 152 -7.27 -5.71 12.52
CA TYR A 152 -8.68 -6.10 12.47
C TYR A 152 -9.32 -5.89 13.83
N GLN A 153 -10.23 -4.90 13.96
CA GLN A 153 -10.83 -4.48 15.23
C GLN A 153 -11.46 -5.64 15.99
N THR A 154 -12.23 -6.47 15.31
CA THR A 154 -13.00 -7.54 15.93
C THR A 154 -12.11 -8.53 16.70
N ASN A 155 -10.88 -8.72 16.26
CA ASN A 155 -9.94 -9.70 16.80
C ASN A 155 -8.84 -9.08 17.67
N HIS A 156 -8.65 -7.75 17.57
CA HIS A 156 -7.63 -7.02 18.35
C HIS A 156 -8.14 -6.66 19.76
N LEU A 157 -8.22 -7.67 20.61
CA LEU A 157 -8.84 -7.54 21.95
C LEU A 157 -7.86 -7.16 23.05
N ASN A 158 -6.60 -7.61 22.95
CA ASN A 158 -5.59 -7.46 24.02
C ASN A 158 -4.29 -6.80 23.53
N GLY A 159 -4.23 -6.40 22.28
CA GLY A 159 -3.06 -5.75 21.72
C GLY A 159 -2.92 -4.29 22.15
N ARG A 160 -1.69 -3.81 22.23
CA ARG A 160 -1.40 -2.39 22.42
C ARG A 160 -1.81 -1.60 21.17
N LEU A 161 -2.48 -0.49 21.37
CA LEU A 161 -2.77 0.49 20.32
C LEU A 161 -2.87 1.87 20.97
N GLU A 162 -1.81 2.66 20.85
CA GLU A 162 -1.70 3.97 21.49
C GLU A 162 -0.97 4.97 20.58
N VAL A 163 -1.27 6.24 20.77
CA VAL A 163 -0.57 7.34 20.10
C VAL A 163 0.70 7.68 20.88
N ILE A 164 1.85 7.64 20.22
CA ILE A 164 3.15 8.04 20.80
C ILE A 164 3.42 9.52 20.52
N THR A 165 3.32 9.93 19.25
CA THR A 165 3.53 11.32 18.81
C THR A 165 2.66 11.65 17.63
N GLU A 166 2.39 12.94 17.44
CA GLU A 166 1.69 13.46 16.27
C GLU A 166 2.45 14.65 15.69
N GLU A 167 2.42 14.80 14.39
CA GLU A 167 2.96 15.94 13.68
C GLU A 167 2.01 16.41 12.57
N GLU A 168 2.00 17.71 12.31
CA GLU A 168 1.29 18.30 11.18
C GLU A 168 2.22 18.34 9.96
N VAL A 169 1.71 17.95 8.79
CA VAL A 169 2.49 17.85 7.56
C VAL A 169 1.78 18.58 6.42
N ASP A 170 2.48 19.49 5.79
CA ASP A 170 2.09 20.03 4.48
C ASP A 170 2.24 18.92 3.43
N TRP A 171 1.16 18.19 3.21
CA TRP A 171 1.15 17.05 2.30
C TRP A 171 1.40 17.46 0.84
N GLN A 172 1.06 18.69 0.43
CA GLN A 172 1.28 19.16 -0.94
C GLN A 172 2.76 19.39 -1.20
N ALA A 173 3.46 20.04 -0.26
CA ALA A 173 4.91 20.19 -0.30
C ALA A 173 5.61 18.82 -0.28
N TRP A 174 5.16 17.90 0.61
CA TRP A 174 5.68 16.55 0.66
C TRP A 174 5.45 15.78 -0.65
N ALA A 175 4.24 15.86 -1.21
CA ALA A 175 3.88 15.21 -2.47
C ALA A 175 4.77 15.66 -3.62
N HIS A 176 4.97 16.97 -3.75
CA HIS A 176 5.85 17.53 -4.77
C HIS A 176 7.31 17.05 -4.62
N ALA A 177 7.83 17.04 -3.39
CA ALA A 177 9.19 16.58 -3.11
C ALA A 177 9.39 15.07 -3.38
N ASN A 178 8.33 14.26 -3.32
CA ASN A 178 8.37 12.81 -3.48
C ASN A 178 7.79 12.33 -4.84
N GLY A 179 7.65 13.23 -5.82
CA GLY A 179 7.29 12.86 -7.20
C GLY A 179 5.81 12.55 -7.42
N PHE A 180 4.94 12.87 -6.46
CA PHE A 180 3.50 12.86 -6.66
C PHE A 180 3.10 14.13 -7.42
N SER A 181 2.90 14.00 -8.74
CA SER A 181 2.45 15.11 -9.58
C SER A 181 0.93 15.19 -9.60
N VAL A 182 0.37 16.39 -9.50
CA VAL A 182 -1.01 16.66 -9.89
C VAL A 182 -1.07 16.45 -11.39
N SER A 183 -1.56 15.29 -11.84
CA SER A 183 -1.80 15.06 -13.26
C SER A 183 -2.96 15.96 -13.68
N GLY A 184 -2.65 17.10 -14.30
CA GLY A 184 -3.56 17.67 -15.28
C GLY A 184 -3.85 16.61 -16.35
N PRO A 185 -4.85 16.79 -17.24
CA PRO A 185 -5.26 15.75 -18.19
C PRO A 185 -4.02 15.18 -18.88
N THR A 186 -3.86 13.88 -18.79
CA THR A 186 -2.69 13.09 -19.15
C THR A 186 -2.19 13.43 -20.55
N THR A 187 -1.16 14.24 -20.64
CA THR A 187 -0.20 14.11 -21.74
C THR A 187 0.78 13.03 -21.29
N ALA A 188 0.88 11.97 -22.08
CA ALA A 188 1.80 10.86 -21.84
C ALA A 188 3.20 11.39 -21.50
N PRO A 189 3.94 10.73 -20.56
CA PRO A 189 5.28 11.17 -20.23
C PRO A 189 6.13 11.20 -21.52
N PRO A 190 7.00 12.21 -21.70
CA PRO A 190 7.88 12.24 -22.85
C PRO A 190 8.73 10.98 -22.83
N LEU A 191 8.69 10.23 -23.93
CA LEU A 191 9.58 9.10 -24.17
C LEU A 191 11.01 9.57 -23.92
N ALA A 192 11.73 8.85 -23.07
CA ALA A 192 13.15 9.09 -22.83
C ALA A 192 13.87 9.16 -24.20
N PRO A 193 14.81 10.11 -24.38
CA PRO A 193 15.52 10.23 -25.64
C PRO A 193 16.22 8.89 -25.93
N ARG A 194 15.93 8.30 -27.08
CA ARG A 194 16.70 7.16 -27.58
C ARG A 194 18.13 7.61 -27.72
N MET A 195 19.05 6.95 -27.00
CA MET A 195 20.46 7.07 -27.28
C MET A 195 20.67 6.63 -28.75
N SER A 196 21.03 7.59 -29.60
CA SER A 196 21.42 7.33 -30.98
C SER A 196 22.70 6.51 -30.95
N ASP A 197 22.64 5.27 -31.40
CA ASP A 197 23.79 4.45 -31.71
C ASP A 197 24.58 5.17 -32.81
N SER A 198 25.66 5.82 -32.44
CA SER A 198 26.68 6.27 -33.36
C SER A 198 27.52 5.06 -33.79
N LEU A 199 26.99 4.30 -34.73
CA LEU A 199 27.80 3.32 -35.47
C LEU A 199 28.73 4.08 -36.41
N GLY A 200 30.01 4.16 -36.02
CA GLY A 200 31.10 4.65 -36.87
C GLY A 200 31.22 3.79 -38.12
N SER A 201 31.09 4.41 -39.28
CA SER A 201 31.38 3.80 -40.57
C SER A 201 32.84 3.40 -40.67
N PRO A 202 33.18 2.21 -41.16
CA PRO A 202 34.57 1.85 -41.44
C PRO A 202 35.07 2.55 -42.71
N GLN A 203 36.11 3.34 -42.59
CA GLN A 203 36.85 3.90 -43.74
C GLN A 203 37.49 2.78 -44.56
N SER A 204 37.15 2.68 -45.80
CA SER A 204 37.83 1.87 -46.80
C SER A 204 39.23 2.45 -47.09
N ARG A 205 40.27 1.71 -46.72
CA ARG A 205 41.62 1.98 -47.20
C ARG A 205 41.82 1.27 -48.56
N THR A 206 41.84 2.04 -49.60
CA THR A 206 42.35 1.63 -50.89
C THR A 206 43.86 1.48 -50.83
N SER A 207 44.37 0.29 -51.07
CA SER A 207 45.80 0.00 -51.27
C SER A 207 46.09 0.11 -52.76
N ALA A 208 46.91 1.09 -53.15
CA ALA A 208 47.48 1.17 -54.48
C ALA A 208 48.73 0.29 -54.56
N ALA A 209 48.75 -0.63 -55.47
CA ALA A 209 49.93 -1.35 -55.86
C ALA A 209 50.70 -0.54 -56.90
N VAL A 210 52.02 -0.48 -56.75
CA VAL A 210 52.97 -0.07 -57.83
C VAL A 210 54.16 -1.01 -57.80
N ALA A 211 54.38 -1.58 -58.99
CA ALA A 211 55.58 -2.20 -59.56
C ALA A 211 56.32 -3.28 -58.78
#